data_1af5dddf83d764ab14f0a02bc6bfa718
#
_entry.id   1af5dddf83d764ab14f0a02bc6bfa718
#
_cell.length_a   1.000
_cell.length_b   1.000
_cell.length_c   1.000
_cell.angle_alpha   90.00
_cell.angle_beta   90.00
_cell.angle_gamma   90.00
#
_symmetry.space_group_name_H-M   'P 1'
#
loop_
_entity.id
_entity.type
_entity.pdbx_description
1 polymer ?
#
loop_
_entity_poly.entity_id
_entity_poly.type
_entity_poly.pdbx_seq_one_letter_code
_entity_poly.pdbx_strand_id
1 'polypeptide(L)'
;HLALGLIGEGTVNYSGEIRQAKDVLMECELLPLTLRAKDGLSLINGTSQMTGFLCLALERLKNLLTYSDLIACMSIDATESTVTPMDERVHNARPHPGQLFVSSRIRSILSDSNILMNHKDCNRVQDPYSFRCIPQVHGAVSETLQRLNEVVYTELNSATDNPLIFPDISNPGRHEIISQGNF
;
A
#
# COMPACT_ATOMS: atom_id res chain seq x y z
N HIS A 1 -14.76 -13.21 -14.86
CA HIS A 1 -13.76 -14.12 -15.46
C HIS A 1 -12.76 -14.64 -14.42
N LEU A 2 -12.25 -13.79 -13.51
CA LEU A 2 -11.32 -14.24 -12.46
C LEU A 2 -11.93 -15.32 -11.56
N ALA A 3 -13.20 -15.19 -11.21
CA ALA A 3 -13.92 -16.16 -10.38
C ALA A 3 -14.15 -17.54 -11.05
N LEU A 4 -14.14 -17.60 -12.39
CA LEU A 4 -14.31 -18.88 -13.10
C LEU A 4 -13.22 -19.89 -12.74
N GLY A 5 -11.97 -19.45 -12.63
CA GLY A 5 -10.88 -20.32 -12.22
C GLY A 5 -11.10 -20.98 -10.86
N LEU A 6 -11.74 -20.29 -9.91
CA LEU A 6 -12.01 -20.83 -8.57
C LEU A 6 -13.06 -21.95 -8.57
N ILE A 7 -14.01 -21.91 -9.51
CA ILE A 7 -15.07 -22.92 -9.64
C ILE A 7 -14.71 -24.02 -10.65
N GLY A 8 -13.48 -24.02 -11.17
CA GLY A 8 -12.99 -25.01 -12.12
C GLY A 8 -13.48 -24.81 -13.55
N GLU A 9 -13.98 -23.61 -13.89
CA GLU A 9 -14.46 -23.27 -15.21
C GLU A 9 -13.45 -22.37 -15.96
N GLY A 10 -13.53 -22.39 -17.29
CA GLY A 10 -12.65 -21.60 -18.15
C GLY A 10 -11.21 -22.07 -18.16
N THR A 11 -10.30 -21.16 -18.53
CA THR A 11 -8.87 -21.44 -18.67
C THR A 11 -8.05 -20.55 -17.75
N VAL A 12 -6.91 -21.06 -17.29
CA VAL A 12 -5.94 -20.37 -16.44
C VAL A 12 -4.54 -20.46 -17.06
N ASN A 13 -3.70 -19.48 -16.76
CA ASN A 13 -2.28 -19.57 -17.06
C ASN A 13 -1.58 -20.27 -15.89
N TYR A 14 -1.06 -21.46 -16.12
CA TYR A 14 -0.31 -22.24 -15.15
C TYR A 14 1.09 -22.53 -15.69
N SER A 15 2.11 -22.03 -15.03
CA SER A 15 3.52 -22.15 -15.44
C SER A 15 3.81 -21.69 -16.88
N GLY A 16 3.08 -20.68 -17.37
CA GLY A 16 3.23 -20.13 -18.71
C GLY A 16 2.35 -20.79 -19.79
N GLU A 17 1.61 -21.83 -19.45
CA GLU A 17 0.69 -22.53 -20.37
C GLU A 17 -0.78 -22.23 -20.05
N ILE A 18 -1.59 -22.06 -21.10
CA ILE A 18 -3.04 -21.90 -20.98
C ILE A 18 -3.68 -23.28 -20.90
N ARG A 19 -4.30 -23.59 -19.77
CA ARG A 19 -4.88 -24.91 -19.48
C ARG A 19 -6.29 -24.76 -18.90
N GLN A 20 -7.08 -25.83 -18.95
CA GLN A 20 -8.39 -25.83 -18.31
C GLN A 20 -8.24 -25.69 -16.79
N ALA A 21 -9.03 -24.79 -16.18
CA ALA A 21 -8.96 -24.52 -14.75
C ALA A 21 -9.18 -25.78 -13.90
N LYS A 22 -10.13 -26.63 -14.30
CA LYS A 22 -10.43 -27.89 -13.60
C LYS A 22 -9.23 -28.82 -13.54
N ASP A 23 -8.48 -28.95 -14.63
CA ASP A 23 -7.34 -29.86 -14.70
C ASP A 23 -6.19 -29.36 -13.83
N VAL A 24 -5.97 -28.05 -13.84
CA VAL A 24 -4.95 -27.40 -13.00
C VAL A 24 -5.29 -27.50 -11.52
N LEU A 25 -6.55 -27.29 -11.14
CA LEU A 25 -6.99 -27.47 -9.76
C LEU A 25 -6.75 -28.90 -9.28
N MET A 26 -7.10 -29.91 -10.11
CA MET A 26 -6.85 -31.31 -9.78
C MET A 26 -5.37 -31.63 -9.62
N GLU A 27 -4.50 -31.09 -10.49
CA GLU A 27 -3.05 -31.26 -10.40
C GLU A 27 -2.48 -30.63 -9.13
N CYS A 28 -3.05 -29.49 -8.69
CA CYS A 28 -2.69 -28.81 -7.44
C CYS A 28 -3.36 -29.41 -6.19
N GLU A 29 -4.06 -30.53 -6.32
CA GLU A 29 -4.82 -31.16 -5.23
C GLU A 29 -5.87 -30.23 -4.61
N LEU A 30 -6.41 -29.29 -5.40
CA LEU A 30 -7.45 -28.36 -5.01
C LEU A 30 -8.81 -28.78 -5.57
N LEU A 31 -9.84 -28.69 -4.74
CA LEU A 31 -11.21 -28.92 -5.19
C LEU A 31 -11.79 -27.60 -5.74
N PRO A 32 -12.50 -27.65 -6.88
CA PRO A 32 -13.29 -26.51 -7.35
C PRO A 32 -14.25 -26.04 -6.28
N LEU A 33 -14.37 -24.73 -6.11
CA LEU A 33 -15.31 -24.12 -5.17
C LEU A 33 -16.75 -24.42 -5.59
N THR A 34 -17.54 -25.01 -4.70
CA THR A 34 -18.98 -25.21 -4.91
C THR A 34 -19.74 -23.99 -4.41
N LEU A 35 -20.33 -23.23 -5.32
CA LEU A 35 -21.09 -22.02 -4.99
C LEU A 35 -22.39 -22.39 -4.27
N ARG A 36 -22.65 -21.69 -3.17
CA ARG A 36 -23.91 -21.71 -2.43
C ARG A 36 -24.77 -20.49 -2.80
N ALA A 37 -25.94 -20.37 -2.17
CA ALA A 37 -26.82 -19.23 -2.36
C ALA A 37 -26.07 -17.90 -2.11
N LYS A 38 -26.14 -16.98 -3.08
CA LYS A 38 -25.52 -15.68 -3.12
C LYS A 38 -24.00 -15.65 -3.40
N ASP A 39 -23.25 -16.74 -3.28
CA ASP A 39 -21.79 -16.76 -3.50
C ASP A 39 -21.42 -16.22 -4.89
N GLY A 40 -22.16 -16.63 -5.94
CA GLY A 40 -21.93 -16.15 -7.29
C GLY A 40 -22.07 -14.64 -7.43
N LEU A 41 -23.07 -14.03 -6.78
CA LEU A 41 -23.26 -12.59 -6.78
C LEU A 41 -22.14 -11.90 -5.98
N SER A 42 -21.75 -12.42 -4.83
CA SER A 42 -20.69 -11.87 -4.00
C SER A 42 -19.32 -11.86 -4.69
N LEU A 43 -19.08 -12.82 -5.60
CA LEU A 43 -17.84 -12.87 -6.38
C LEU A 43 -17.76 -11.83 -7.50
N ILE A 44 -18.89 -11.27 -7.96
CA ILE A 44 -18.93 -10.36 -9.12
C ILE A 44 -19.45 -8.97 -8.82
N ASN A 45 -20.13 -8.78 -7.70
CA ASN A 45 -20.78 -7.53 -7.33
C ASN A 45 -20.21 -7.00 -6.01
N GLY A 46 -19.22 -6.12 -6.09
CA GLY A 46 -18.56 -5.53 -4.93
C GLY A 46 -17.23 -4.90 -5.31
N THR A 47 -16.51 -4.41 -4.30
CA THR A 47 -15.24 -3.68 -4.46
C THR A 47 -13.99 -4.58 -4.39
N SER A 48 -14.14 -5.91 -4.26
CA SER A 48 -13.05 -6.86 -3.99
C SER A 48 -11.89 -6.76 -4.99
N GLN A 49 -12.20 -6.63 -6.29
CA GLN A 49 -11.18 -6.51 -7.33
C GLN A 49 -10.40 -5.19 -7.21
N MET A 50 -11.11 -4.07 -7.02
CA MET A 50 -10.47 -2.77 -6.79
C MET A 50 -9.57 -2.79 -5.56
N THR A 51 -10.07 -3.35 -4.46
CA THR A 51 -9.33 -3.48 -3.20
C THR A 51 -8.09 -4.33 -3.38
N GLY A 52 -8.17 -5.44 -4.12
CA GLY A 52 -7.02 -6.27 -4.47
C GLY A 52 -5.94 -5.50 -5.24
N PHE A 53 -6.31 -4.71 -6.25
CA PHE A 53 -5.37 -3.84 -6.95
C PHE A 53 -4.77 -2.77 -6.04
N LEU A 54 -5.59 -2.16 -5.18
CA LEU A 54 -5.11 -1.16 -4.22
C LEU A 54 -4.11 -1.75 -3.22
N CYS A 55 -4.31 -2.98 -2.75
CA CYS A 55 -3.35 -3.66 -1.87
C CYS A 55 -1.99 -3.81 -2.55
N LEU A 56 -1.96 -4.31 -3.78
CA LEU A 56 -0.72 -4.47 -4.54
C LEU A 56 -0.04 -3.13 -4.84
N ALA A 57 -0.83 -2.11 -5.19
CA ALA A 57 -0.32 -0.77 -5.43
C ALA A 57 0.26 -0.15 -4.16
N LEU A 58 -0.42 -0.30 -3.02
CA LEU A 58 0.02 0.21 -1.72
C LEU A 58 1.37 -0.37 -1.30
N GLU A 59 1.57 -1.68 -1.45
CA GLU A 59 2.85 -2.33 -1.14
C GLU A 59 3.99 -1.81 -2.04
N ARG A 60 3.72 -1.62 -3.32
CA ARG A 60 4.69 -1.03 -4.25
C ARG A 60 5.02 0.42 -3.90
N LEU A 61 4.02 1.23 -3.51
CA LEU A 61 4.20 2.63 -3.13
C LEU A 61 5.00 2.77 -1.82
N LYS A 62 4.80 1.89 -0.84
CA LYS A 62 5.62 1.86 0.40
C LYS A 62 7.09 1.61 0.07
N ASN A 63 7.37 0.63 -0.78
CA ASN A 63 8.72 0.35 -1.23
C ASN A 63 9.32 1.53 -2.00
N LEU A 64 8.55 2.13 -2.91
CA LEU A 64 8.98 3.28 -3.71
C LEU A 64 9.34 4.48 -2.82
N LEU A 65 8.55 4.77 -1.79
CA LEU A 65 8.86 5.84 -0.83
C LEU A 65 10.16 5.54 -0.07
N THR A 66 10.38 4.29 0.32
CA THR A 66 11.63 3.86 0.95
C THR A 66 12.84 4.09 0.03
N TYR A 67 12.73 3.70 -1.23
CA TYR A 67 13.79 3.94 -2.21
C TYR A 67 13.98 5.42 -2.50
N SER A 68 12.91 6.22 -2.51
CA SER A 68 13.02 7.67 -2.69
C SER A 68 13.86 8.33 -1.59
N ASP A 69 13.68 7.92 -0.33
CA ASP A 69 14.49 8.42 0.78
C ASP A 69 15.95 8.00 0.65
N LEU A 70 16.23 6.76 0.22
CA LEU A 70 17.60 6.28 -0.01
C LEU A 70 18.28 7.05 -1.17
N ILE A 71 17.56 7.24 -2.28
CA ILE A 71 18.06 8.01 -3.43
C ILE A 71 18.31 9.48 -3.02
N ALA A 72 17.45 10.05 -2.19
CA ALA A 72 17.65 11.38 -1.64
C ALA A 72 18.94 11.46 -0.81
N CYS A 73 19.20 10.48 0.05
CA CYS A 73 20.45 10.40 0.81
C CYS A 73 21.68 10.27 -0.10
N MET A 74 21.61 9.38 -1.10
CA MET A 74 22.70 9.25 -2.11
C MET A 74 22.94 10.57 -2.86
N SER A 75 21.87 11.29 -3.18
CA SER A 75 21.99 12.58 -3.89
C SER A 75 22.61 13.66 -3.00
N ILE A 76 22.26 13.70 -1.71
CA ILE A 76 22.86 14.61 -0.72
C ILE A 76 24.36 14.36 -0.62
N ASP A 77 24.76 13.10 -0.48
CA ASP A 77 26.19 12.71 -0.44
C ASP A 77 26.93 13.04 -1.74
N ALA A 78 26.38 12.64 -2.88
CA ALA A 78 27.03 12.81 -4.18
C ALA A 78 27.23 14.28 -4.58
N THR A 79 26.41 15.18 -4.06
CA THR A 79 26.49 16.63 -4.33
C THR A 79 27.18 17.40 -3.22
N GLU A 80 27.72 16.72 -2.21
CA GLU A 80 28.31 17.33 -1.02
C GLU A 80 27.37 18.39 -0.39
N SER A 81 26.07 18.04 -0.32
CA SER A 81 25.04 18.89 0.31
C SER A 81 25.00 18.67 1.81
N THR A 82 24.31 19.55 2.56
CA THR A 82 24.23 19.47 4.02
C THR A 82 22.97 18.78 4.52
N VAL A 83 23.04 18.13 5.67
CA VAL A 83 21.89 17.62 6.42
C VAL A 83 21.29 18.63 7.40
N THR A 84 21.78 19.87 7.42
CA THR A 84 21.25 20.94 8.29
C THR A 84 19.73 21.14 8.15
N PRO A 85 19.12 21.06 6.94
CA PRO A 85 17.67 21.13 6.79
C PRO A 85 16.90 19.98 7.46
N MET A 86 17.58 18.89 7.82
CA MET A 86 17.02 17.73 8.51
C MET A 86 17.07 17.86 10.04
N ASP A 87 17.56 18.99 10.59
CA ASP A 87 17.67 19.22 12.03
C ASP A 87 16.32 19.03 12.74
N GLU A 88 16.33 18.30 13.83
CA GLU A 88 15.13 17.97 14.59
C GLU A 88 14.37 19.20 15.08
N ARG A 89 15.10 20.25 15.44
CA ARG A 89 14.50 21.53 15.90
C ARG A 89 13.66 22.19 14.81
N VAL A 90 14.11 22.09 13.55
CA VAL A 90 13.38 22.64 12.39
C VAL A 90 12.03 21.91 12.24
N HIS A 91 12.05 20.59 12.36
CA HIS A 91 10.85 19.79 12.15
C HIS A 91 9.91 19.80 13.35
N ASN A 92 10.44 19.94 14.58
CA ASN A 92 9.64 20.12 15.79
C ASN A 92 8.94 21.49 15.83
N ALA A 93 9.48 22.49 15.15
CA ALA A 93 8.81 23.80 14.99
C ALA A 93 7.54 23.72 14.11
N ARG A 94 7.42 22.66 13.28
CA ARG A 94 6.26 22.38 12.44
C ARG A 94 6.02 20.85 12.40
N PRO A 95 5.45 20.26 13.45
CA PRO A 95 5.54 18.84 13.75
C PRO A 95 4.54 17.97 12.97
N HIS A 96 4.62 17.96 11.64
CA HIS A 96 3.90 16.98 10.82
C HIS A 96 4.56 15.60 10.97
N PRO A 97 3.82 14.54 11.33
CA PRO A 97 4.39 13.23 11.63
C PRO A 97 5.25 12.65 10.50
N GLY A 98 4.79 12.74 9.26
CA GLY A 98 5.56 12.29 8.10
C GLY A 98 6.85 13.06 7.88
N GLN A 99 6.82 14.38 8.09
CA GLN A 99 8.00 15.24 7.99
C GLN A 99 9.04 14.90 9.06
N LEU A 100 8.62 14.70 10.31
CA LEU A 100 9.46 14.24 11.42
C LEU A 100 10.08 12.87 11.11
N PHE A 101 9.29 11.94 10.61
CA PHE A 101 9.74 10.59 10.27
C PHE A 101 10.82 10.62 9.18
N VAL A 102 10.58 11.31 8.07
CA VAL A 102 11.54 11.37 6.94
C VAL A 102 12.83 12.07 7.36
N SER A 103 12.75 13.19 8.06
CA SER A 103 13.95 13.89 8.53
C SER A 103 14.81 13.07 9.48
N SER A 104 14.19 12.36 10.42
CA SER A 104 14.87 11.43 11.33
C SER A 104 15.56 10.28 10.58
N ARG A 105 14.86 9.72 9.60
CA ARG A 105 15.37 8.62 8.77
C ARG A 105 16.57 9.04 7.94
N ILE A 106 16.53 10.22 7.29
CA ILE A 106 17.66 10.74 6.51
C ILE A 106 18.86 11.00 7.43
N ARG A 107 18.66 11.61 8.61
CA ARG A 107 19.75 11.79 9.59
C ARG A 107 20.37 10.45 10.00
N SER A 108 19.55 9.42 10.23
CA SER A 108 20.04 8.10 10.61
C SER A 108 20.84 7.42 9.50
N ILE A 109 20.39 7.51 8.24
CA ILE A 109 21.08 6.90 7.10
C ILE A 109 22.43 7.60 6.84
N LEU A 110 22.49 8.90 7.02
CA LEU A 110 23.68 9.71 6.72
C LEU A 110 24.58 9.97 7.96
N SER A 111 24.29 9.37 9.11
CA SER A 111 25.01 9.59 10.37
C SER A 111 26.51 9.35 10.27
N ASP A 112 26.91 8.34 9.48
CA ASP A 112 28.30 7.91 9.34
C ASP A 112 28.92 8.29 7.98
N SER A 113 28.31 9.25 7.26
CA SER A 113 28.83 9.71 5.98
C SER A 113 30.15 10.45 6.14
N ASN A 114 31.23 9.87 5.62
CA ASN A 114 32.55 10.51 5.54
C ASN A 114 32.53 11.75 4.63
N ILE A 115 31.69 11.75 3.60
CA ILE A 115 31.55 12.89 2.66
C ILE A 115 31.02 14.10 3.43
N LEU A 116 29.94 13.93 4.16
CA LEU A 116 29.36 15.02 4.97
C LEU A 116 30.31 15.49 6.09
N MET A 117 31.04 14.57 6.73
CA MET A 117 32.01 14.92 7.76
C MET A 117 33.16 15.77 7.18
N ASN A 118 33.64 15.51 5.98
CA ASN A 118 34.71 16.22 5.34
C ASN A 118 34.28 17.57 4.74
N HIS A 119 32.95 17.77 4.56
CA HIS A 119 32.39 18.97 3.91
C HIS A 119 31.73 19.95 4.93
N LYS A 120 32.09 19.89 6.21
CA LYS A 120 31.47 20.73 7.27
C LYS A 120 31.67 22.22 7.09
N ASP A 121 32.79 22.64 6.53
CA ASP A 121 33.15 24.04 6.36
C ASP A 121 32.83 24.59 4.95
N CYS A 122 31.65 24.20 4.45
CA CYS A 122 31.18 24.61 3.14
C CYS A 122 30.85 26.09 3.07
N ASN A 123 31.33 26.77 2.02
CA ASN A 123 31.05 28.22 1.79
C ASN A 123 29.68 28.48 1.15
N ARG A 124 28.87 27.43 0.85
CA ARG A 124 27.51 27.60 0.31
C ARG A 124 26.60 28.14 1.39
N VAL A 125 25.83 29.19 1.07
CA VAL A 125 24.83 29.74 1.99
C VAL A 125 23.72 28.74 2.26
N GLN A 126 23.28 28.02 1.22
CA GLN A 126 22.27 26.97 1.31
C GLN A 126 22.29 26.06 0.05
N ASP A 127 21.84 24.82 0.22
CA ASP A 127 21.67 23.89 -0.88
C ASP A 127 20.43 24.20 -1.73
N PRO A 128 20.28 23.56 -2.91
CA PRO A 128 19.07 23.63 -3.72
C PRO A 128 17.82 23.32 -2.92
N TYR A 129 16.74 24.02 -3.21
CA TYR A 129 15.47 23.85 -2.49
C TYR A 129 14.95 22.41 -2.52
N SER A 130 15.14 21.71 -3.62
CA SER A 130 14.76 20.28 -3.78
C SER A 130 15.37 19.38 -2.70
N PHE A 131 16.58 19.64 -2.23
CA PHE A 131 17.18 18.90 -1.11
C PHE A 131 16.65 19.37 0.23
N ARG A 132 16.49 20.68 0.39
CA ARG A 132 16.04 21.26 1.66
C ARG A 132 14.60 20.88 2.02
N CYS A 133 13.73 20.66 1.03
CA CYS A 133 12.32 20.32 1.24
C CYS A 133 11.99 18.82 1.17
N ILE A 134 12.99 17.94 1.10
CA ILE A 134 12.75 16.49 1.08
C ILE A 134 11.82 16.04 2.22
N PRO A 135 12.06 16.41 3.50
CA PRO A 135 11.18 15.98 4.58
C PRO A 135 9.73 16.42 4.42
N GLN A 136 9.51 17.63 3.90
CA GLN A 136 8.17 18.17 3.69
C GLN A 136 7.43 17.44 2.56
N VAL A 137 8.13 17.16 1.45
CA VAL A 137 7.53 16.52 0.27
C VAL A 137 7.30 15.01 0.52
N HIS A 138 8.35 14.30 0.92
CA HIS A 138 8.24 12.84 1.19
C HIS A 138 7.36 12.58 2.41
N GLY A 139 7.41 13.47 3.42
CA GLY A 139 6.56 13.39 4.59
C GLY A 139 5.07 13.47 4.26
N ALA A 140 4.67 14.41 3.41
CA ALA A 140 3.28 14.55 2.95
C ALA A 140 2.82 13.29 2.19
N VAL A 141 3.68 12.71 1.35
CA VAL A 141 3.39 11.43 0.66
C VAL A 141 3.26 10.28 1.67
N SER A 142 4.14 10.22 2.67
CA SER A 142 4.10 9.20 3.74
C SER A 142 2.77 9.22 4.50
N GLU A 143 2.29 10.39 4.90
CA GLU A 143 1.00 10.55 5.58
C GLU A 143 -0.18 10.15 4.68
N THR A 144 -0.12 10.50 3.40
CA THR A 144 -1.13 10.10 2.42
C THR A 144 -1.18 8.56 2.27
N LEU A 145 -0.01 7.90 2.20
CA LEU A 145 0.06 6.44 2.14
C LEU A 145 -0.44 5.78 3.43
N GLN A 146 -0.17 6.37 4.59
CA GLN A 146 -0.71 5.88 5.85
C GLN A 146 -2.25 5.95 5.84
N ARG A 147 -2.82 7.07 5.41
CA ARG A 147 -4.27 7.23 5.28
C ARG A 147 -4.87 6.24 4.29
N LEU A 148 -4.23 6.05 3.13
CA LEU A 148 -4.66 5.06 2.14
C LEU A 148 -4.62 3.64 2.74
N ASN A 149 -3.60 3.30 3.51
CA ASN A 149 -3.50 2.01 4.19
C ASN A 149 -4.68 1.75 5.15
N GLU A 150 -5.11 2.77 5.91
CA GLU A 150 -6.27 2.66 6.79
C GLU A 150 -7.56 2.40 6.01
N VAL A 151 -7.76 3.10 4.89
CA VAL A 151 -8.92 2.89 4.01
C VAL A 151 -8.92 1.49 3.42
N VAL A 152 -7.79 1.04 2.87
CA VAL A 152 -7.64 -0.30 2.29
C VAL A 152 -7.86 -1.39 3.34
N TYR A 153 -7.34 -1.20 4.55
CA TYR A 153 -7.56 -2.13 5.66
C TYR A 153 -9.05 -2.24 6.02
N THR A 154 -9.75 -1.11 6.07
CA THR A 154 -11.20 -1.09 6.32
C THR A 154 -11.95 -1.84 5.21
N GLU A 155 -11.65 -1.55 3.93
CA GLU A 155 -12.27 -2.22 2.79
C GLU A 155 -12.03 -3.74 2.79
N LEU A 156 -10.81 -4.18 3.09
CA LEU A 156 -10.46 -5.61 3.16
C LEU A 156 -11.27 -6.38 4.20
N ASN A 157 -11.72 -5.70 5.25
CA ASN A 157 -12.45 -6.31 6.35
C ASN A 157 -13.95 -5.98 6.33
N SER A 158 -14.45 -5.44 5.21
CA SER A 158 -15.83 -5.02 5.05
C SER A 158 -16.62 -5.98 4.15
N ALA A 159 -17.92 -6.06 4.38
CA ALA A 159 -18.86 -6.69 3.46
C ALA A 159 -19.25 -5.66 2.40
N THR A 160 -18.77 -5.85 1.15
CA THR A 160 -18.85 -4.85 0.08
C THR A 160 -19.80 -5.23 -1.06
N ASP A 161 -20.51 -6.34 -0.95
CA ASP A 161 -21.50 -6.78 -1.93
C ASP A 161 -22.92 -6.24 -1.63
N ASN A 162 -23.85 -6.44 -2.53
CA ASN A 162 -25.25 -6.02 -2.41
C ASN A 162 -26.19 -7.09 -2.98
N PRO A 163 -27.30 -7.43 -2.28
CA PRO A 163 -27.70 -6.98 -0.93
C PRO A 163 -26.89 -7.67 0.18
N LEU A 164 -26.87 -7.08 1.36
CA LEU A 164 -26.33 -7.72 2.56
C LEU A 164 -27.39 -8.61 3.22
N ILE A 165 -26.93 -9.71 3.82
CA ILE A 165 -27.78 -10.66 4.54
C ILE A 165 -27.38 -10.66 6.01
N PHE A 166 -28.31 -10.30 6.88
CA PHE A 166 -28.11 -10.29 8.31
C PHE A 166 -28.87 -11.46 8.96
N PRO A 167 -28.18 -12.44 9.57
CA PRO A 167 -28.87 -13.50 10.30
C PRO A 167 -29.57 -12.93 11.54
N ASP A 168 -30.81 -13.37 11.77
CA ASP A 168 -31.51 -13.05 13.01
C ASP A 168 -31.00 -13.99 14.12
N ILE A 169 -30.26 -13.42 15.07
CA ILE A 169 -29.65 -14.16 16.18
C ILE A 169 -30.73 -14.74 17.11
N SER A 170 -31.88 -14.08 17.22
CA SER A 170 -32.97 -14.50 18.10
C SER A 170 -33.87 -15.58 17.49
N ASN A 171 -33.84 -15.70 16.15
CA ASN A 171 -34.68 -16.65 15.40
C ASN A 171 -33.82 -17.40 14.37
N PRO A 172 -33.15 -18.49 14.76
CA PRO A 172 -32.31 -19.25 13.82
C PRO A 172 -33.07 -19.68 12.55
N GLY A 173 -32.51 -19.37 11.40
CA GLY A 173 -33.12 -19.63 10.09
C GLY A 173 -33.90 -18.44 9.50
N ARG A 174 -34.09 -17.34 10.23
CA ARG A 174 -34.54 -16.06 9.68
C ARG A 174 -33.37 -15.17 9.30
N HIS A 175 -33.55 -14.41 8.23
CA HIS A 175 -32.57 -13.45 7.73
C HIS A 175 -33.27 -12.17 7.29
N GLU A 176 -32.63 -11.05 7.55
CA GLU A 176 -33.01 -9.76 6.98
C GLU A 176 -32.10 -9.49 5.76
N ILE A 177 -32.70 -9.08 4.64
CA ILE A 177 -31.99 -8.77 3.41
C ILE A 177 -32.10 -7.27 3.19
N ILE A 178 -30.97 -6.58 3.19
CA ILE A 178 -30.91 -5.12 3.04
C ILE A 178 -30.11 -4.78 1.79
N SER A 179 -30.77 -4.11 0.85
CA SER A 179 -30.11 -3.51 -0.30
C SER A 179 -29.44 -2.20 0.08
N GLN A 180 -28.21 -2.01 -0.33
CA GLN A 180 -27.42 -0.81 -0.01
C GLN A 180 -26.54 -0.42 -1.21
N GLY A 181 -25.99 0.79 -1.18
CA GLY A 181 -24.93 1.20 -2.10
C GLY A 181 -23.59 0.64 -1.65
N ASN A 182 -22.85 0.04 -2.56
CA ASN A 182 -21.58 -0.62 -2.27
C ASN A 182 -20.35 0.11 -2.88
N PHE A 183 -20.48 1.37 -3.26
CA PHE A 183 -19.41 2.23 -3.77
C PHE A 183 -19.42 3.60 -3.10
#